data_0cab33f9f6500ecca27952ef0e8273bb
#
_entry.id   0cab33f9f6500ecca27952ef0e8273bb
#
_cell.length_a   1.000
_cell.length_b   1.000
_cell.length_c   1.000
_cell.angle_alpha   90.00
_cell.angle_beta   90.00
_cell.angle_gamma   90.00
#
_symmetry.space_group_name_H-M   'P 1'
#
loop_
_entity.id
_entity.type
_entity.pdbx_description
1 polymer ?
#
loop_
_entity_poly.entity_id
_entity_poly.type
_entity_poly.pdbx_seq_one_letter_code
_entity_poly.pdbx_strand_id
1 'polypeptide(L)'
;DLTNVLLPILEAGRLRVILSMDEQRFLQIGRRNPSLANALNRISIAPTDEAETLRVLQEQAVITEGQRHVAYRYQALREAYRLSARYIHDLAMPGQAIKLLESAASYHEDGIVTKQSVQQAIEQTMDVKISVASTADDRERLLNMEALIHQRMVNQTRAVSVVSDALRRARAGV
;
A
#
# COMPACT_ATOMS: atom_id res chain seq x y z
N ASP A 1 -27.78 9.62 -20.37
CA ASP A 1 -26.47 9.93 -19.77
C ASP A 1 -26.68 10.90 -18.63
N LEU A 2 -26.29 10.52 -17.41
CA LEU A 2 -26.55 11.31 -16.18
C LEU A 2 -25.95 12.72 -16.28
N THR A 3 -24.90 12.89 -17.06
CA THR A 3 -24.21 14.14 -17.31
C THR A 3 -25.12 15.18 -17.98
N ASN A 4 -25.90 14.75 -18.95
CA ASN A 4 -26.80 15.65 -19.70
C ASN A 4 -27.97 16.20 -18.83
N VAL A 5 -28.29 15.48 -17.75
CA VAL A 5 -29.33 15.92 -16.80
C VAL A 5 -28.72 16.81 -15.70
N LEU A 6 -27.53 16.49 -15.23
CA LEU A 6 -26.87 17.22 -14.15
C LEU A 6 -26.31 18.58 -14.59
N LEU A 7 -25.77 18.68 -15.79
CA LEU A 7 -25.08 19.90 -16.25
C LEU A 7 -25.99 21.14 -16.22
N PRO A 8 -27.25 21.13 -16.78
CA PRO A 8 -28.11 22.28 -16.74
C PRO A 8 -28.54 22.69 -15.31
N ILE A 9 -28.62 21.71 -14.39
CA ILE A 9 -29.01 21.96 -13.00
C ILE A 9 -27.86 22.61 -12.23
N LEU A 10 -26.59 22.18 -12.53
CA LEU A 10 -25.36 22.75 -11.96
C LEU A 10 -25.16 24.19 -12.46
N GLU A 11 -25.28 24.42 -13.76
CA GLU A 11 -25.14 25.74 -14.39
C GLU A 11 -26.22 26.74 -13.90
N ALA A 12 -27.42 26.24 -13.64
CA ALA A 12 -28.51 27.06 -13.05
C ALA A 12 -28.31 27.36 -11.55
N GLY A 13 -27.24 26.80 -10.91
CA GLY A 13 -26.96 27.01 -9.49
C GLY A 13 -28.02 26.41 -8.53
N ARG A 14 -28.88 25.55 -9.03
CA ARG A 14 -29.98 24.93 -8.25
C ARG A 14 -29.51 23.77 -7.37
N LEU A 15 -28.34 23.21 -7.65
CA LEU A 15 -27.78 22.08 -6.91
C LEU A 15 -26.31 22.36 -6.55
N ARG A 16 -25.98 22.17 -5.28
CA ARG A 16 -24.60 22.16 -4.81
C ARG A 16 -24.14 20.71 -4.71
N VAL A 17 -23.07 20.34 -5.43
CA VAL A 17 -22.56 18.96 -5.53
C VAL A 17 -21.10 18.93 -5.13
N ILE A 18 -20.75 17.96 -4.31
CA ILE A 18 -19.37 17.59 -4.02
C ILE A 18 -19.13 16.19 -4.62
N LEU A 19 -18.19 16.09 -5.55
CA LEU A 19 -17.80 14.83 -6.18
C LEU A 19 -16.40 14.45 -5.73
N SER A 20 -16.25 13.22 -5.28
CA SER A 20 -14.95 12.64 -4.95
C SER A 20 -14.59 11.58 -5.98
N MET A 21 -13.39 11.68 -6.55
CA MET A 21 -12.88 10.72 -7.53
C MET A 21 -11.36 10.79 -7.61
N ASP A 22 -10.74 9.75 -8.17
CA ASP A 22 -9.33 9.75 -8.48
C ASP A 22 -9.01 10.64 -9.72
N GLU A 23 -7.75 11.04 -9.83
CA GLU A 23 -7.32 11.94 -10.91
C GLU A 23 -7.50 11.33 -12.30
N GLN A 24 -7.27 10.04 -12.47
CA GLN A 24 -7.43 9.38 -13.76
C GLN A 24 -8.89 9.42 -14.23
N ARG A 25 -9.81 9.21 -13.31
CA ARG A 25 -11.25 9.26 -13.58
C ARG A 25 -11.70 10.68 -13.90
N PHE A 26 -11.18 11.68 -13.21
CA PHE A 26 -11.44 13.09 -13.53
C PHE A 26 -10.94 13.44 -14.95
N LEU A 27 -9.74 13.00 -15.34
CA LEU A 27 -9.21 13.21 -16.67
C LEU A 27 -10.04 12.50 -17.76
N GLN A 28 -10.57 11.30 -17.48
CA GLN A 28 -11.47 10.59 -18.38
C GLN A 28 -12.79 11.35 -18.57
N ILE A 29 -13.34 11.88 -17.49
CA ILE A 29 -14.57 12.73 -17.55
C ILE A 29 -14.29 13.98 -18.37
N GLY A 30 -13.16 14.65 -18.13
CA GLY A 30 -12.76 15.85 -18.89
C GLY A 30 -12.62 15.63 -20.39
N ARG A 31 -12.15 14.43 -20.78
CA ARG A 31 -12.05 14.04 -22.21
C ARG A 31 -13.43 13.71 -22.82
N ARG A 32 -14.32 13.08 -22.05
CA ARG A 32 -15.65 12.68 -22.55
C ARG A 32 -16.67 13.82 -22.47
N ASN A 33 -16.61 14.63 -21.44
CA ASN A 33 -17.58 15.70 -21.14
C ASN A 33 -16.83 16.96 -20.63
N PRO A 34 -16.18 17.73 -21.53
CA PRO A 34 -15.44 18.92 -21.14
C PRO A 34 -16.30 19.96 -20.42
N SER A 35 -17.58 20.11 -20.81
CA SER A 35 -18.51 21.05 -20.19
C SER A 35 -18.76 20.74 -18.71
N LEU A 36 -18.89 19.46 -18.34
CA LEU A 36 -19.03 19.07 -16.94
C LEU A 36 -17.76 19.34 -16.14
N ALA A 37 -16.60 19.03 -16.71
CA ALA A 37 -15.31 19.29 -16.05
C ALA A 37 -15.09 20.80 -15.80
N ASN A 38 -15.52 21.65 -16.74
CA ASN A 38 -15.42 23.12 -16.62
C ASN A 38 -16.44 23.69 -15.61
N ALA A 39 -17.59 23.05 -15.41
CA ALA A 39 -18.59 23.46 -14.44
C ALA A 39 -18.20 23.11 -12.99
N LEU A 40 -17.15 22.32 -12.78
CA LEU A 40 -16.69 21.88 -11.46
C LEU A 40 -15.43 22.61 -11.03
N ASN A 41 -15.41 23.11 -9.80
CA ASN A 41 -14.18 23.60 -9.17
C ASN A 41 -13.36 22.43 -8.65
N ARG A 42 -12.18 22.20 -9.23
CA ARG A 42 -11.29 21.13 -8.82
C ARG A 42 -10.49 21.51 -7.57
N ILE A 43 -10.58 20.66 -6.55
CA ILE A 43 -9.71 20.68 -5.39
C ILE A 43 -8.86 19.41 -5.42
N SER A 44 -7.56 19.57 -5.62
CA SER A 44 -6.62 18.44 -5.61
C SER A 44 -6.18 18.14 -4.19
N ILE A 45 -6.33 16.87 -3.77
CA ILE A 45 -5.90 16.40 -2.45
C ILE A 45 -4.69 15.51 -2.67
N ALA A 46 -3.53 15.94 -2.15
CA ALA A 46 -2.31 15.15 -2.20
C ALA A 46 -2.37 13.99 -1.18
N PRO A 47 -1.67 12.87 -1.46
CA PRO A 47 -1.44 11.84 -0.45
C PRO A 47 -0.72 12.44 0.76
N THR A 48 -1.00 11.88 1.95
CA THR A 48 -0.33 12.29 3.20
C THR A 48 1.13 11.85 3.20
N ASP A 49 1.98 12.65 3.85
CA ASP A 49 3.36 12.28 4.12
C ASP A 49 3.48 11.25 5.27
N GLU A 50 4.71 10.86 5.64
CA GLU A 50 4.96 9.88 6.71
C GLU A 50 4.43 10.36 8.05
N ALA A 51 4.70 11.62 8.42
CA ALA A 51 4.32 12.16 9.72
C ALA A 51 2.79 12.28 9.86
N GLU A 52 2.14 12.76 8.81
CA GLU A 52 0.68 12.86 8.75
C GLU A 52 0.02 11.48 8.75
N THR A 53 0.56 10.54 7.95
CA THR A 53 0.05 9.16 7.92
C THR A 53 0.16 8.50 9.29
N LEU A 54 1.30 8.63 9.98
CA LEU A 54 1.47 8.06 11.32
C LEU A 54 0.50 8.62 12.35
N ARG A 55 0.15 9.92 12.28
CA ARG A 55 -0.89 10.51 13.15
C ARG A 55 -2.25 9.87 12.87
N VAL A 56 -2.63 9.75 11.60
CA VAL A 56 -3.89 9.09 11.22
C VAL A 56 -3.91 7.64 11.67
N LEU A 57 -2.79 6.90 11.53
CA LEU A 57 -2.68 5.52 12.01
C LEU A 57 -2.81 5.41 13.53
N GLN A 58 -2.30 6.38 14.30
CA GLN A 58 -2.47 6.41 15.75
C GLN A 58 -3.95 6.60 16.15
N GLU A 59 -4.66 7.51 15.49
CA GLU A 59 -6.09 7.71 15.72
C GLU A 59 -6.90 6.47 15.34
N GLN A 60 -6.60 5.88 14.20
CA GLN A 60 -7.26 4.66 13.73
C GLN A 60 -6.95 3.44 14.63
N ALA A 61 -5.74 3.35 15.16
CA ALA A 61 -5.35 2.30 16.11
C ALA A 61 -6.25 2.30 17.34
N VAL A 62 -6.49 3.47 17.96
CA VAL A 62 -7.37 3.59 19.13
C VAL A 62 -8.79 3.07 18.85
N ILE A 63 -9.32 3.40 17.67
CA ILE A 63 -10.66 2.93 17.27
C ILE A 63 -10.67 1.40 17.11
N THR A 64 -9.66 0.86 16.43
CA THR A 64 -9.57 -0.58 16.16
C THR A 64 -9.27 -1.38 17.42
N GLU A 65 -8.47 -0.86 18.34
CA GLU A 65 -8.20 -1.46 19.66
C GLU A 65 -9.49 -1.68 20.44
N GLY A 66 -10.36 -0.66 20.46
CA GLY A 66 -11.66 -0.77 21.12
C GLY A 66 -12.62 -1.77 20.46
N GLN A 67 -12.57 -1.90 19.13
CA GLN A 67 -13.47 -2.79 18.39
C GLN A 67 -13.01 -4.25 18.39
N ARG A 68 -11.70 -4.51 18.32
CA ARG A 68 -11.12 -5.86 18.15
C ARG A 68 -10.44 -6.41 19.40
N HIS A 69 -10.39 -5.63 20.48
CA HIS A 69 -9.73 -6.01 21.74
C HIS A 69 -8.25 -6.38 21.56
N VAL A 70 -7.55 -5.62 20.74
CA VAL A 70 -6.10 -5.73 20.51
C VAL A 70 -5.42 -4.43 20.89
N ALA A 71 -4.09 -4.45 21.07
CA ALA A 71 -3.28 -3.24 21.29
C ALA A 71 -2.19 -3.16 20.22
N TYR A 72 -1.99 -1.98 19.64
CA TYR A 72 -0.98 -1.76 18.61
C TYR A 72 0.31 -1.20 19.21
N ARG A 73 1.44 -1.83 18.92
CA ARG A 73 2.74 -1.24 19.21
C ARG A 73 3.08 -0.17 18.16
N TYR A 74 3.74 0.90 18.57
CA TYR A 74 4.16 1.97 17.67
C TYR A 74 4.99 1.47 16.47
N GLN A 75 5.83 0.44 16.70
CA GLN A 75 6.58 -0.20 15.62
C GLN A 75 5.68 -0.85 14.55
N ALA A 76 4.49 -1.33 14.92
CA ALA A 76 3.52 -1.84 13.95
C ALA A 76 2.98 -0.73 13.04
N LEU A 77 2.69 0.45 13.59
CA LEU A 77 2.24 1.60 12.80
C LEU A 77 3.30 2.02 11.77
N ARG A 78 4.55 2.16 12.21
CA ARG A 78 5.66 2.49 11.31
C ARG A 78 5.86 1.45 10.23
N GLU A 79 5.78 0.18 10.59
CA GLU A 79 5.92 -0.92 9.63
C GLU A 79 4.75 -0.95 8.65
N ALA A 80 3.52 -0.66 9.10
CA ALA A 80 2.35 -0.55 8.22
C ALA A 80 2.53 0.55 7.17
N TYR A 81 3.04 1.73 7.56
CA TYR A 81 3.40 2.78 6.62
C TYR A 81 4.47 2.31 5.63
N ARG A 82 5.59 1.77 6.13
CA ARG A 82 6.74 1.36 5.31
C ARG A 82 6.40 0.29 4.29
N LEU A 83 5.66 -0.73 4.72
CA LEU A 83 5.31 -1.86 3.85
C LEU A 83 4.20 -1.51 2.88
N SER A 84 3.19 -0.76 3.32
CA SER A 84 2.13 -0.32 2.40
C SER A 84 2.67 0.59 1.31
N ALA A 85 3.55 1.54 1.63
CA ALA A 85 4.19 2.40 0.64
C ALA A 85 5.00 1.62 -0.41
N ARG A 86 5.56 0.48 -0.02
CA ARG A 86 6.41 -0.34 -0.89
C ARG A 86 5.62 -1.35 -1.74
N TYR A 87 4.53 -1.90 -1.22
CA TYR A 87 3.88 -3.06 -1.83
C TYR A 87 2.42 -2.82 -2.24
N ILE A 88 1.73 -1.83 -1.68
CA ILE A 88 0.33 -1.53 -1.98
C ILE A 88 0.28 -0.27 -2.84
N HIS A 89 -0.25 -0.38 -4.07
CA HIS A 89 -0.28 0.74 -5.02
C HIS A 89 -1.68 1.05 -5.55
N ASP A 90 -2.70 0.31 -5.10
CA ASP A 90 -4.10 0.47 -5.49
C ASP A 90 -4.82 1.60 -4.75
N LEU A 91 -4.27 2.05 -3.64
CA LEU A 91 -4.78 3.15 -2.82
C LEU A 91 -3.68 4.19 -2.57
N ALA A 92 -4.07 5.43 -2.28
CA ALA A 92 -3.16 6.47 -1.83
C ALA A 92 -3.00 6.44 -0.29
N MET A 93 -1.92 7.05 0.23
CA MET A 93 -1.79 7.33 1.66
C MET A 93 -2.87 8.32 2.11
N PRO A 94 -3.45 8.14 3.31
CA PRO A 94 -3.15 7.12 4.33
C PRO A 94 -3.91 5.80 4.14
N GLY A 95 -4.83 5.70 3.17
CA GLY A 95 -5.76 4.58 3.02
C GLY A 95 -5.08 3.22 2.92
N GLN A 96 -3.98 3.12 2.16
CA GLN A 96 -3.22 1.87 2.02
C GLN A 96 -2.59 1.42 3.36
N ALA A 97 -2.10 2.35 4.18
CA ALA A 97 -1.51 2.03 5.47
C ALA A 97 -2.57 1.63 6.51
N ILE A 98 -3.73 2.29 6.49
CA ILE A 98 -4.89 1.94 7.35
C ILE A 98 -5.34 0.51 7.04
N LYS A 99 -5.57 0.18 5.76
CA LYS A 99 -6.00 -1.15 5.33
C LYS A 99 -5.04 -2.25 5.79
N LEU A 100 -3.74 -2.00 5.68
CA LEU A 100 -2.72 -2.95 6.15
C LEU A 100 -2.73 -3.08 7.68
N LEU A 101 -2.86 -1.96 8.41
CA LEU A 101 -2.91 -1.97 9.87
C LEU A 101 -4.13 -2.75 10.39
N GLU A 102 -5.30 -2.54 9.80
CA GLU A 102 -6.53 -3.26 10.12
C GLU A 102 -6.41 -4.77 9.83
N SER A 103 -5.79 -5.14 8.73
CA SER A 103 -5.50 -6.53 8.39
C SER A 103 -4.56 -7.18 9.41
N ALA A 104 -3.54 -6.44 9.87
CA ALA A 104 -2.57 -6.91 10.85
C ALA A 104 -3.19 -7.26 12.21
N ALA A 105 -4.35 -6.69 12.54
CA ALA A 105 -5.07 -7.05 13.77
C ALA A 105 -5.46 -8.53 13.84
N SER A 106 -5.61 -9.22 12.71
CA SER A 106 -5.91 -10.66 12.68
C SER A 106 -4.69 -11.55 12.98
N TYR A 107 -3.50 -10.97 13.04
CA TYR A 107 -2.22 -11.66 13.29
C TYR A 107 -1.58 -11.22 14.61
N HIS A 108 -2.41 -10.82 15.58
CA HIS A 108 -1.92 -10.43 16.90
C HIS A 108 -1.36 -11.65 17.68
N GLU A 109 -0.39 -11.39 18.56
CA GLU A 109 0.11 -12.34 19.55
C GLU A 109 -0.33 -11.85 20.93
N ASP A 110 -1.08 -12.66 21.66
CA ASP A 110 -1.63 -12.32 22.99
C ASP A 110 -2.35 -10.97 23.05
N GLY A 111 -3.12 -10.65 22.01
CA GLY A 111 -3.83 -9.37 21.89
C GLY A 111 -2.95 -8.19 21.50
N ILE A 112 -1.67 -8.40 21.16
CA ILE A 112 -0.74 -7.34 20.78
C ILE A 112 -0.40 -7.45 19.30
N VAL A 113 -0.62 -6.38 18.55
CA VAL A 113 -0.22 -6.25 17.15
C VAL A 113 1.19 -5.66 17.09
N THR A 114 2.11 -6.46 16.58
CA THR A 114 3.54 -6.15 16.51
C THR A 114 3.97 -5.86 15.06
N LYS A 115 5.24 -5.51 14.89
CA LYS A 115 5.88 -5.43 13.56
C LYS A 115 5.71 -6.73 12.77
N GLN A 116 5.87 -7.88 13.43
CA GLN A 116 5.73 -9.21 12.83
C GLN A 116 4.30 -9.46 12.35
N SER A 117 3.29 -9.03 13.11
CA SER A 117 1.88 -9.12 12.71
C SER A 117 1.61 -8.39 11.39
N VAL A 118 2.20 -7.20 11.20
CA VAL A 118 2.07 -6.43 9.96
C VAL A 118 2.80 -7.12 8.79
N GLN A 119 3.97 -7.70 9.04
CA GLN A 119 4.70 -8.47 8.04
C GLN A 119 3.92 -9.71 7.59
N GLN A 120 3.33 -10.45 8.53
CA GLN A 120 2.46 -11.58 8.21
C GLN A 120 1.24 -11.16 7.40
N ALA A 121 0.60 -10.05 7.77
CA ALA A 121 -0.57 -9.55 7.05
C ALA A 121 -0.27 -9.27 5.58
N ILE A 122 0.84 -8.62 5.28
CA ILE A 122 1.18 -8.29 3.90
C ILE A 122 1.72 -9.51 3.14
N GLU A 123 2.45 -10.41 3.79
CA GLU A 123 2.89 -11.68 3.19
C GLU A 123 1.71 -12.54 2.71
N GLN A 124 0.63 -12.60 3.49
CA GLN A 124 -0.58 -13.31 3.12
C GLN A 124 -1.41 -12.61 2.03
N THR A 125 -1.37 -11.27 2.02
CA THR A 125 -2.16 -10.49 1.05
C THR A 125 -1.49 -10.44 -0.33
N MET A 126 -0.15 -10.39 -0.37
CA MET A 126 0.62 -10.16 -1.59
C MET A 126 1.39 -11.40 -2.09
N ASP A 127 1.31 -12.52 -1.37
CA ASP A 127 2.10 -13.73 -1.65
C ASP A 127 3.62 -13.46 -1.76
N VAL A 128 4.11 -12.52 -0.95
CA VAL A 128 5.52 -12.08 -0.91
C VAL A 128 6.12 -12.41 0.45
N LYS A 129 7.25 -13.08 0.49
CA LYS A 129 8.00 -13.27 1.75
C LYS A 129 8.83 -12.02 2.06
N ILE A 130 8.46 -11.31 3.11
CA ILE A 130 9.13 -10.07 3.57
C ILE A 130 10.06 -10.35 4.75
N SER A 131 9.78 -11.40 5.53
CA SER A 131 10.61 -11.80 6.66
C SER A 131 12.08 -11.97 6.22
N VAL A 132 12.96 -11.39 6.99
CA VAL A 132 14.42 -11.62 6.84
C VAL A 132 14.62 -13.13 6.86
N ALA A 133 15.44 -13.66 5.94
CA ALA A 133 15.82 -15.07 5.89
C ALA A 133 16.20 -15.55 7.31
N SER A 134 15.22 -16.12 8.02
CA SER A 134 15.36 -16.47 9.44
C SER A 134 15.82 -17.90 9.65
N THR A 135 15.66 -18.74 8.62
CA THR A 135 16.08 -20.14 8.66
C THR A 135 17.46 -20.32 8.02
N ALA A 136 18.23 -21.28 8.54
CA ALA A 136 19.52 -21.66 7.96
C ALA A 136 19.37 -22.03 6.46
N ASP A 137 18.29 -22.73 6.12
CA ASP A 137 17.92 -23.11 4.75
C ASP A 137 17.71 -21.90 3.82
N ASP A 138 17.04 -20.86 4.29
CA ASP A 138 16.80 -19.65 3.48
C ASP A 138 18.12 -18.89 3.23
N ARG A 139 19.01 -18.86 4.24
CA ARG A 139 20.34 -18.27 4.09
C ARG A 139 21.20 -19.06 3.11
N GLU A 140 21.20 -20.37 3.20
CA GLU A 140 21.93 -21.24 2.32
C GLU A 140 21.44 -21.13 0.87
N ARG A 141 20.12 -21.07 0.65
CA ARG A 141 19.53 -20.82 -0.68
C ARG A 141 19.93 -19.47 -1.26
N LEU A 142 19.96 -18.41 -0.45
CA LEU A 142 20.40 -17.08 -0.88
C LEU A 142 21.90 -17.06 -1.26
N LEU A 143 22.73 -17.76 -0.51
CA LEU A 143 24.17 -17.91 -0.80
C LEU A 143 24.40 -18.69 -2.09
N ASN A 144 23.63 -19.77 -2.30
CA ASN A 144 23.78 -20.67 -3.45
C ASN A 144 22.89 -20.28 -4.64
N MET A 145 22.24 -19.10 -4.59
CA MET A 145 21.23 -18.68 -5.58
C MET A 145 21.77 -18.67 -7.02
N GLU A 146 22.98 -18.19 -7.23
CA GLU A 146 23.61 -18.18 -8.56
C GLU A 146 23.75 -19.58 -9.13
N ALA A 147 24.24 -20.51 -8.32
CA ALA A 147 24.39 -21.91 -8.73
C ALA A 147 23.03 -22.56 -9.05
N LEU A 148 21.99 -22.27 -8.26
CA LEU A 148 20.65 -22.78 -8.47
C LEU A 148 20.01 -22.22 -9.77
N ILE A 149 20.24 -20.95 -10.08
CA ILE A 149 19.74 -20.32 -11.31
C ILE A 149 20.49 -20.89 -12.52
N HIS A 150 21.81 -21.05 -12.43
CA HIS A 150 22.62 -21.61 -13.51
C HIS A 150 22.29 -23.08 -13.87
N GLN A 151 21.66 -23.83 -12.95
CA GLN A 151 21.13 -25.17 -13.29
C GLN A 151 20.01 -25.12 -14.33
N ARG A 152 19.31 -23.98 -14.47
CA ARG A 152 18.15 -23.81 -15.36
C ARG A 152 18.39 -22.78 -16.47
N MET A 153 19.41 -21.95 -16.34
CA MET A 153 19.74 -20.88 -17.29
C MET A 153 21.16 -20.99 -17.78
N VAL A 154 21.33 -20.95 -19.10
CA VAL A 154 22.63 -21.02 -19.78
C VAL A 154 22.98 -19.63 -20.31
N ASN A 155 24.24 -19.24 -20.23
CA ASN A 155 24.82 -18.03 -20.84
C ASN A 155 24.32 -16.67 -20.36
N GLN A 156 23.83 -16.55 -19.13
CA GLN A 156 23.37 -15.26 -18.55
C GLN A 156 24.12 -14.88 -17.27
N THR A 157 25.41 -15.19 -17.17
CA THR A 157 26.21 -15.07 -15.93
C THR A 157 26.12 -13.68 -15.31
N ARG A 158 26.26 -12.60 -16.11
CA ARG A 158 26.19 -11.22 -15.61
C ARG A 158 24.79 -10.86 -15.09
N ALA A 159 23.73 -11.27 -15.79
CA ALA A 159 22.36 -10.99 -15.37
C ALA A 159 22.02 -11.76 -14.09
N VAL A 160 22.40 -13.03 -13.99
CA VAL A 160 22.22 -13.88 -12.80
C VAL A 160 22.93 -13.29 -11.59
N SER A 161 24.19 -12.86 -11.73
CA SER A 161 24.95 -12.23 -10.64
C SER A 161 24.26 -10.94 -10.15
N VAL A 162 23.88 -10.02 -11.06
CA VAL A 162 23.20 -8.76 -10.69
C VAL A 162 21.89 -9.00 -9.96
N VAL A 163 21.07 -9.95 -10.44
CA VAL A 163 19.79 -10.30 -9.80
C VAL A 163 20.01 -10.94 -8.43
N SER A 164 20.97 -11.87 -8.32
CA SER A 164 21.29 -12.55 -7.07
C SER A 164 21.80 -11.56 -6.01
N ASP A 165 22.64 -10.61 -6.40
CA ASP A 165 23.12 -9.56 -5.50
C ASP A 165 22.00 -8.60 -5.07
N ALA A 166 21.09 -8.24 -5.98
CA ALA A 166 19.95 -7.40 -5.65
C ALA A 166 19.02 -8.11 -4.64
N LEU A 167 18.77 -9.41 -4.83
CA LEU A 167 17.95 -10.20 -3.91
C LEU A 167 18.63 -10.38 -2.54
N ARG A 168 19.95 -10.62 -2.50
CA ARG A 168 20.69 -10.69 -1.24
C ARG A 168 20.59 -9.39 -0.46
N ARG A 169 20.78 -8.21 -1.12
CA ARG A 169 20.62 -6.89 -0.48
C ARG A 169 19.20 -6.67 0.01
N ALA A 170 18.20 -6.92 -0.81
CA ALA A 170 16.79 -6.76 -0.43
C ALA A 170 16.42 -7.61 0.79
N ARG A 171 16.99 -8.82 0.92
CA ARG A 171 16.75 -9.72 2.06
C ARG A 171 17.60 -9.38 3.29
N ALA A 172 18.74 -8.72 3.12
CA ALA A 172 19.55 -8.22 4.23
C ALA A 172 18.95 -6.95 4.87
N GLY A 173 17.93 -6.35 4.24
CA GLY A 173 17.30 -5.14 4.77
C GLY A 173 18.06 -3.85 4.45
N VAL A 174 18.94 -3.90 3.44
CA VAL A 174 19.75 -2.75 2.96
C VAL A 174 19.20 -2.26 1.63
#